data_6dba1529ee134c4bb698564e679648f9
#
_entry.id   6dba1529ee134c4bb698564e679648f9
#
_cell.length_a   1.000
_cell.length_b   1.000
_cell.length_c   1.000
_cell.angle_alpha   90.00
_cell.angle_beta   90.00
_cell.angle_gamma   90.00
#
_symmetry.space_group_name_H-M   'P 1'
#
loop_
_entity.id
_entity.type
_entity.pdbx_description
1 polymer ?
#
loop_
_entity_poly.entity_id
_entity_poly.type
_entity_poly.pdbx_seq_one_letter_code
_entity_poly.pdbx_strand_id
1 'polypeptide(L)'
;MRAIQRFGKQLQRLRIRRGLTQEQLAVTAGLSRTFLTRLELGQHDPSLSTLVRLAKALKISVTELLGESVSASQWWQVGEKRFATREEAEDHARIVSEMFIVRFQNKPGGPARRLLPVRETK
;
A
#
# COMPACT_ATOMS: atom_id res chain seq x y z
N MET A 1 15.78 2.30 15.94
CA MET A 1 14.72 3.30 15.77
C MET A 1 13.37 2.66 16.09
N ARG A 2 12.59 3.30 16.93
CA ARG A 2 11.27 2.79 17.29
C ARG A 2 10.29 2.88 16.11
N ALA A 3 9.27 2.02 16.12
CA ALA A 3 8.26 2.02 15.06
C ALA A 3 7.57 3.38 14.90
N ILE A 4 7.23 4.06 15.99
CA ILE A 4 6.60 5.37 15.93
C ILE A 4 7.51 6.44 15.30
N GLN A 5 8.82 6.33 15.49
CA GLN A 5 9.78 7.25 14.87
C GLN A 5 9.91 6.99 13.37
N ARG A 6 9.95 5.72 12.97
CA ARG A 6 9.96 5.34 11.55
C ARG A 6 8.68 5.80 10.85
N PHE A 7 7.55 5.61 11.52
CA PHE A 7 6.26 6.06 11.02
C PHE A 7 6.26 7.58 10.82
N GLY A 8 6.74 8.33 11.82
CA GLY A 8 6.79 9.78 11.74
C GLY A 8 7.60 10.28 10.54
N LYS A 9 8.77 9.68 10.31
CA LYS A 9 9.62 10.02 9.16
C LYS A 9 8.97 9.67 7.85
N GLN A 10 8.31 8.51 7.78
CA GLN A 10 7.60 8.07 6.59
C GLN A 10 6.43 9.02 6.29
N LEU A 11 5.68 9.39 7.31
CA LEU A 11 4.58 10.34 7.19
C LEU A 11 5.07 11.68 6.62
N GLN A 12 6.16 12.19 7.15
CA GLN A 12 6.75 13.44 6.67
C GLN A 12 7.17 13.34 5.20
N ARG A 13 7.82 12.25 4.81
CA ARG A 13 8.22 12.02 3.42
C ARG A 13 7.03 12.02 2.48
N LEU A 14 5.98 11.28 2.87
CA LEU A 14 4.79 11.17 2.04
C LEU A 14 4.08 12.51 1.91
N ARG A 15 4.01 13.27 3.00
CA ARG A 15 3.44 14.61 2.99
C ARG A 15 4.20 15.52 2.03
N ILE A 16 5.51 15.56 2.14
CA ILE A 16 6.38 16.39 1.29
C ILE A 16 6.26 15.96 -0.17
N ARG A 17 6.23 14.66 -0.42
CA ARG A 17 6.06 14.13 -1.78
C ARG A 17 4.76 14.58 -2.42
N ARG A 18 3.70 14.76 -1.62
CA ARG A 18 2.41 15.27 -2.08
C ARG A 18 2.38 16.80 -2.17
N GLY A 19 3.45 17.48 -1.77
CA GLY A 19 3.50 18.93 -1.78
C GLY A 19 2.63 19.59 -0.74
N LEU A 20 2.32 18.90 0.36
CA LEU A 20 1.43 19.41 1.40
C LEU A 20 2.23 19.98 2.57
N THR A 21 1.72 21.07 3.15
CA THR A 21 2.21 21.55 4.44
C THR A 21 1.60 20.72 5.57
N GLN A 22 2.16 20.82 6.77
CA GLN A 22 1.59 20.15 7.94
C GLN A 22 0.15 20.60 8.18
N GLU A 23 -0.11 21.89 8.03
CA GLU A 23 -1.47 22.42 8.20
C GLU A 23 -2.45 21.85 7.17
N GLN A 24 -2.03 21.81 5.91
CA GLN A 24 -2.87 21.29 4.84
C GLN A 24 -3.22 19.81 5.06
N LEU A 25 -2.23 19.01 5.43
CA LEU A 25 -2.49 17.60 5.72
C LEU A 25 -3.38 17.45 6.95
N ALA A 26 -3.12 18.21 8.01
CA ALA A 26 -3.92 18.15 9.23
C ALA A 26 -5.38 18.47 8.94
N VAL A 27 -5.65 19.55 8.21
CA VAL A 27 -7.01 19.93 7.82
C VAL A 27 -7.68 18.82 7.02
N THR A 28 -7.01 18.30 6.00
CA THR A 28 -7.56 17.25 5.14
C THR A 28 -7.85 15.97 5.92
N ALA A 29 -6.98 15.63 6.87
CA ALA A 29 -7.14 14.42 7.69
C ALA A 29 -8.05 14.61 8.90
N GLY A 30 -8.51 15.83 9.15
CA GLY A 30 -9.34 16.11 10.32
C GLY A 30 -8.58 16.06 11.63
N LEU A 31 -7.29 16.44 11.61
CA LEU A 31 -6.41 16.44 12.77
C LEU A 31 -5.95 17.86 13.08
N SER A 32 -5.48 18.09 14.30
CA SER A 32 -4.84 19.36 14.62
C SER A 32 -3.41 19.36 14.09
N ARG A 33 -2.89 20.53 13.74
CA ARG A 33 -1.51 20.68 13.31
C ARG A 33 -0.53 20.24 14.40
N THR A 34 -0.82 20.57 15.65
CA THR A 34 0.01 20.16 16.78
C THR A 34 0.11 18.64 16.88
N PHE A 35 -1.02 17.95 16.74
CA PHE A 35 -1.04 16.49 16.76
C PHE A 35 -0.24 15.91 15.60
N LEU A 36 -0.42 16.44 14.40
CA LEU A 36 0.34 15.99 13.23
C LEU A 36 1.85 16.19 13.43
N THR A 37 2.24 17.34 13.98
CA THR A 37 3.65 17.62 14.28
C THR A 37 4.21 16.56 15.22
N ARG A 38 3.48 16.21 16.28
CA ARG A 38 3.90 15.16 17.21
C ARG A 38 4.03 13.81 16.56
N LEU A 39 3.14 13.48 15.64
CA LEU A 39 3.23 12.22 14.88
C LEU A 39 4.50 12.19 14.03
N GLU A 40 4.80 13.27 13.33
CA GLU A 40 5.99 13.34 12.48
C GLU A 40 7.29 13.32 13.29
N LEU A 41 7.26 13.82 14.51
CA LEU A 41 8.42 13.79 15.40
C LEU A 41 8.58 12.44 16.14
N GLY A 42 7.64 11.53 15.97
CA GLY A 42 7.68 10.25 16.67
C GLY A 42 7.39 10.35 18.16
N GLN A 43 6.62 11.35 18.56
CA GLN A 43 6.28 11.60 19.96
C GLN A 43 4.91 11.06 20.34
N HIS A 44 4.17 10.54 19.41
CA HIS A 44 2.83 10.05 19.67
C HIS A 44 2.53 8.80 18.82
N ASP A 45 1.87 7.85 19.42
CA ASP A 45 1.47 6.60 18.76
C ASP A 45 0.08 6.80 18.15
N PRO A 46 -0.05 6.73 16.82
CA PRO A 46 -1.35 6.97 16.19
C PRO A 46 -2.31 5.81 16.41
N SER A 47 -3.59 6.14 16.57
CA SER A 47 -4.63 5.14 16.59
C SER A 47 -4.91 4.64 15.18
N LEU A 48 -5.59 3.50 15.07
CA LEU A 48 -6.00 2.95 13.77
C LEU A 48 -6.84 3.96 12.99
N SER A 49 -7.77 4.65 13.63
CA SER A 49 -8.59 5.65 12.96
C SER A 49 -7.77 6.81 12.42
N THR A 50 -6.73 7.23 13.14
CA THR A 50 -5.81 8.24 12.69
C THR A 50 -5.04 7.79 11.45
N LEU A 51 -4.56 6.55 11.44
CA LEU A 51 -3.88 5.97 10.29
C LEU A 51 -4.77 5.95 9.06
N VAL A 52 -6.02 5.56 9.21
CA VAL A 52 -6.98 5.53 8.10
C VAL A 52 -7.22 6.93 7.56
N ARG A 53 -7.40 7.93 8.44
CA ARG A 53 -7.61 9.32 8.03
C ARG A 53 -6.42 9.89 7.26
N LEU A 54 -5.21 9.61 7.74
CA LEU A 54 -3.98 10.06 7.07
C LEU A 54 -3.80 9.40 5.71
N ALA A 55 -4.04 8.09 5.64
CA ALA A 55 -3.95 7.36 4.38
C ALA A 55 -4.92 7.92 3.34
N LYS A 56 -6.16 8.18 3.73
CA LYS A 56 -7.15 8.80 2.84
C LYS A 56 -6.74 10.20 2.39
N ALA A 57 -6.23 11.02 3.31
CA ALA A 57 -5.78 12.38 3.02
C ALA A 57 -4.62 12.38 2.03
N LEU A 58 -3.73 11.41 2.14
CA LEU A 58 -2.58 11.24 1.26
C LEU A 58 -2.90 10.42 0.01
N LYS A 59 -4.10 9.86 -0.08
CA LYS A 59 -4.56 9.01 -1.19
C LYS A 59 -3.66 7.80 -1.40
N ILE A 60 -3.29 7.16 -0.30
CA ILE A 60 -2.47 5.94 -0.29
C ILE A 60 -3.11 4.89 0.61
N SER A 61 -2.59 3.68 0.57
CA SER A 61 -3.02 2.62 1.49
C SER A 61 -2.38 2.80 2.86
N VAL A 62 -2.99 2.22 3.89
CA VAL A 62 -2.40 2.19 5.24
C VAL A 62 -1.06 1.45 5.21
N THR A 63 -0.95 0.40 4.43
CA THR A 63 0.30 -0.35 4.27
C THR A 63 1.43 0.55 3.77
N GLU A 64 1.14 1.35 2.75
CA GLU A 64 2.11 2.30 2.21
C GLU A 64 2.45 3.38 3.22
N LEU A 65 1.46 3.85 3.97
CA LEU A 65 1.65 4.84 5.03
C LEU A 65 2.61 4.32 6.11
N LEU A 66 2.54 3.01 6.44
CA LEU A 66 3.40 2.40 7.42
C LEU A 66 4.82 2.11 6.88
N GLY A 67 5.05 2.34 5.60
CA GLY A 67 6.35 2.09 4.99
C GLY A 67 6.60 0.63 4.65
N GLU A 68 5.59 -0.20 4.79
CA GLU A 68 5.68 -1.57 4.31
C GLU A 68 5.32 -1.57 2.84
N SER A 69 6.31 -1.76 1.99
CA SER A 69 5.98 -2.10 0.63
C SER A 69 5.31 -3.46 0.67
N VAL A 70 4.06 -3.53 0.22
CA VAL A 70 3.53 -4.80 -0.24
C VAL A 70 4.63 -5.32 -1.15
N SER A 71 5.24 -6.43 -0.76
CA SER A 71 6.30 -7.01 -1.55
C SER A 71 5.76 -7.16 -2.98
N ALA A 72 6.13 -6.24 -3.83
CA ALA A 72 5.76 -6.28 -5.23
C ALA A 72 6.48 -7.41 -5.97
N SER A 73 7.14 -8.28 -5.21
CA SER A 73 7.88 -9.39 -5.77
C SER A 73 6.97 -10.48 -6.34
N GLN A 74 5.71 -10.53 -5.95
CA GLN A 74 4.77 -11.51 -6.47
C GLN A 74 3.40 -10.88 -6.71
N TRP A 75 2.83 -11.20 -7.84
CA TRP A 75 1.44 -10.87 -8.13
C TRP A 75 0.83 -11.99 -8.98
N TRP A 76 -0.47 -11.97 -9.04
CA TRP A 76 -1.25 -12.93 -9.82
C TRP A 76 -1.87 -12.19 -10.99
N GLN A 77 -1.87 -12.82 -12.16
CA GLN A 77 -2.41 -12.18 -13.35
C GLN A 77 -3.45 -13.06 -14.00
N VAL A 78 -4.58 -12.44 -14.36
CA VAL A 78 -5.64 -13.05 -15.14
C VAL A 78 -5.86 -12.14 -16.35
N GLY A 79 -5.58 -12.61 -17.55
CA GLY A 79 -5.58 -11.77 -18.73
C GLY A 79 -4.57 -10.64 -18.58
N GLU A 80 -5.03 -9.40 -18.68
CA GLU A 80 -4.17 -8.21 -18.51
C GLU A 80 -4.23 -7.62 -17.11
N LYS A 81 -5.11 -8.13 -16.24
CA LYS A 81 -5.27 -7.61 -14.89
C LYS A 81 -4.37 -8.34 -13.90
N ARG A 82 -3.78 -7.56 -12.98
CA ARG A 82 -2.92 -8.07 -11.93
C ARG A 82 -3.60 -7.96 -10.58
N PHE A 83 -3.37 -8.93 -9.73
CA PHE A 83 -3.97 -9.01 -8.42
C PHE A 83 -2.89 -9.26 -7.36
N ALA A 84 -3.09 -8.69 -6.19
CA ALA A 84 -2.16 -8.84 -5.07
C ALA A 84 -2.22 -10.24 -4.47
N THR A 85 -3.40 -10.87 -4.50
CA THR A 85 -3.60 -12.20 -3.92
C THR A 85 -4.11 -13.18 -4.97
N ARG A 86 -3.82 -14.46 -4.74
CA ARG A 86 -4.33 -15.53 -5.58
C ARG A 86 -5.86 -15.59 -5.56
N GLU A 87 -6.44 -15.36 -4.38
CA GLU A 87 -7.89 -15.41 -4.21
C GLU A 87 -8.60 -14.39 -5.10
N GLU A 88 -8.11 -13.16 -5.13
CA GLU A 88 -8.66 -12.11 -5.99
C GLU A 88 -8.55 -12.49 -7.47
N ALA A 89 -7.40 -13.06 -7.85
CA ALA A 89 -7.18 -13.50 -9.23
C ALA A 89 -8.14 -14.63 -9.62
N GLU A 90 -8.36 -15.58 -8.72
CA GLU A 90 -9.28 -16.70 -8.96
C GLU A 90 -10.72 -16.22 -9.09
N ASP A 91 -11.13 -15.25 -8.26
CA ASP A 91 -12.46 -14.66 -8.35
C ASP A 91 -12.66 -13.96 -9.69
N HIS A 92 -11.67 -13.21 -10.14
CA HIS A 92 -11.74 -12.54 -11.43
C HIS A 92 -11.77 -13.54 -12.58
N ALA A 93 -10.96 -14.59 -12.49
CA ALA A 93 -10.94 -15.64 -13.52
C ALA A 93 -12.30 -16.30 -13.68
N ARG A 94 -13.01 -16.52 -12.58
CA ARG A 94 -14.37 -17.08 -12.63
C ARG A 94 -15.34 -16.14 -13.33
N ILE A 95 -15.25 -14.84 -13.06
CA ILE A 95 -16.15 -13.83 -13.66
C ILE A 95 -15.94 -13.76 -15.17
N VAL A 96 -14.70 -13.78 -15.64
CA VAL A 96 -14.36 -13.62 -17.05
C VAL A 96 -14.18 -14.95 -17.78
N SER A 97 -14.45 -16.06 -17.11
CA SER A 97 -14.28 -17.42 -17.64
C SER A 97 -12.85 -17.73 -18.08
N GLU A 98 -11.88 -17.13 -17.42
CA GLU A 98 -10.48 -17.43 -17.65
C GLU A 98 -10.16 -18.83 -17.14
N MET A 99 -9.43 -19.59 -17.94
CA MET A 99 -9.14 -20.99 -17.64
C MET A 99 -7.82 -21.17 -16.90
N PHE A 100 -7.05 -20.12 -16.72
CA PHE A 100 -5.77 -20.24 -16.03
C PHE A 100 -5.36 -18.93 -15.37
N ILE A 101 -4.62 -19.09 -14.30
CA ILE A 101 -4.01 -17.99 -13.56
C ILE A 101 -2.51 -18.08 -13.77
N VAL A 102 -1.88 -16.96 -14.06
CA VAL A 102 -0.44 -16.90 -14.27
C VAL A 102 0.19 -16.18 -13.09
N ARG A 103 1.12 -16.86 -12.45
CA ARG A 103 1.89 -16.27 -11.35
C ARG A 103 3.14 -15.63 -11.88
N PHE A 104 3.39 -14.39 -11.47
CA PHE A 104 4.59 -13.66 -11.80
C PHE A 104 5.41 -13.40 -10.54
N GLN A 105 6.71 -13.41 -10.72
CA GLN A 105 7.63 -13.00 -9.68
C GLN A 105 8.43 -11.82 -10.19
N ASN A 106 8.39 -10.73 -9.43
CA ASN A 106 9.11 -9.53 -9.76
C ASN A 106 10.32 -9.42 -8.83
N LYS A 107 11.51 -9.44 -9.40
CA LYS A 107 12.75 -9.26 -8.64
C LYS A 107 13.16 -7.79 -8.69
N PRO A 108 13.65 -7.23 -7.58
CA PRO A 108 14.18 -5.87 -7.60
C PRO A 108 15.24 -5.72 -8.69
N GLY A 109 15.08 -4.70 -9.53
CA GLY A 109 16.00 -4.43 -10.62
C GLY A 109 15.94 -5.39 -11.79
N GLY A 110 14.98 -6.32 -11.80
CA GLY A 110 14.83 -7.28 -12.88
C GLY A 110 13.46 -7.24 -13.52
N PRO A 111 13.31 -7.81 -14.71
CA PRO A 111 12.01 -7.93 -15.33
C PRO A 111 11.11 -8.89 -14.56
N ALA A 112 9.82 -8.69 -14.67
CA ALA A 112 8.85 -9.62 -14.12
C ALA A 112 9.03 -10.99 -14.75
N ARG A 113 9.16 -12.00 -13.91
CA ARG A 113 9.37 -13.36 -14.40
C ARG A 113 8.09 -14.14 -14.31
N ARG A 114 7.62 -14.60 -15.44
CA ARG A 114 6.48 -15.48 -15.51
C ARG A 114 6.87 -16.85 -14.98
N LEU A 115 6.14 -17.32 -13.96
CA LEU A 115 6.28 -18.69 -13.47
C LEU A 115 5.42 -19.61 -14.32
N LEU A 116 4.89 -20.63 -13.76
CA LEU A 116 4.02 -21.54 -14.50
C LEU A 116 2.56 -21.06 -14.43
N PRO A 117 1.80 -21.17 -15.53
CA PRO A 117 0.38 -20.93 -15.45
C PRO A 117 -0.28 -21.97 -14.56
N VAL A 118 -1.13 -21.49 -13.66
CA VAL A 118 -1.92 -22.39 -12.83
C VAL A 118 -3.22 -22.67 -13.58
N ARG A 119 -3.25 -23.82 -14.20
CA ARG A 119 -4.43 -24.24 -14.96
C ARG A 119 -5.47 -24.78 -13.99
N GLU A 120 -6.66 -24.22 -14.04
CA GLU A 120 -7.76 -24.79 -13.29
C GLU A 120 -8.13 -26.13 -13.91
N THR A 121 -7.95 -27.18 -13.12
CA THR A 121 -8.49 -28.48 -13.48
C THR A 121 -9.92 -28.55 -13.03
N LYS A 122 -10.74 -29.01 -13.88
CA LYS A 122 -12.15 -29.24 -13.56
C LYS A 122 -12.32 -30.25 -12.45
#